data_5ffa6bd5cf8f96ce0c1a88f16cf1dc9f
#
_entry.id   5ffa6bd5cf8f96ce0c1a88f16cf1dc9f
#
_cell.length_a   1.000
_cell.length_b   1.000
_cell.length_c   1.000
_cell.angle_alpha   90.00
_cell.angle_beta   90.00
_cell.angle_gamma   90.00
#
_symmetry.space_group_name_H-M   'P 1'
#
loop_
_entity.id
_entity.type
_entity.pdbx_description
1 polymer ?
#
loop_
_entity_poly.entity_id
_entity_poly.type
_entity_poly.pdbx_seq_one_letter_code
_entity_poly.pdbx_strand_id
1 'polypeptide(L)'
;TTITGLSSEVVKWAAPQIVEDIIYAVPFLHDTMLKINTTSNTADGASISADADGSFKWRSSVLTDNNKIYGVPYSTTTVLIFDVATETVDVSSITGIGTGSFQWLGGAQANDGRVFCAPLGADGVLIIDPDTDTADVTSIVPSATETYKWGGMVLGSDGLLYGVPYGETTLLIIDPTTDTADTTSVTGLPSNGLKAYSSVFANGLYVISIPFSSGHVLGIDISSHHVQAVYEDFLD
;
A
#
# COMPACT_ATOMS: atom_id res chain seq x y z
N THR A 1 -21.31 7.84 -20.53
CA THR A 1 -20.12 7.83 -21.42
C THR A 1 -19.24 6.65 -21.00
N THR A 2 -18.84 5.81 -21.94
CA THR A 2 -17.99 4.63 -21.67
C THR A 2 -16.56 4.98 -22.05
N ILE A 3 -15.63 4.78 -21.13
CA ILE A 3 -14.19 4.88 -21.43
C ILE A 3 -13.81 3.63 -22.24
N THR A 4 -13.27 3.83 -23.43
CA THR A 4 -12.87 2.78 -24.37
C THR A 4 -11.37 2.89 -24.70
N GLY A 5 -10.82 1.90 -25.41
CA GLY A 5 -9.42 1.93 -25.88
C GLY A 5 -8.42 1.18 -24.99
N LEU A 6 -8.87 0.59 -23.88
CA LEU A 6 -8.03 -0.30 -23.09
C LEU A 6 -8.08 -1.72 -23.67
N SER A 7 -6.96 -2.41 -23.69
CA SER A 7 -6.86 -3.79 -24.16
C SER A 7 -7.67 -4.76 -23.29
N SER A 8 -8.01 -5.94 -23.79
CA SER A 8 -8.85 -6.93 -23.11
C SER A 8 -8.13 -7.78 -22.05
N GLU A 9 -6.84 -7.57 -21.83
CA GLU A 9 -6.08 -8.27 -20.79
C GLU A 9 -6.63 -7.99 -19.40
N VAL A 10 -6.48 -8.94 -18.47
CA VAL A 10 -7.00 -8.84 -17.09
C VAL A 10 -5.91 -8.40 -16.12
N VAL A 11 -6.31 -7.71 -15.04
CA VAL A 11 -5.44 -7.33 -13.91
C VAL A 11 -4.18 -6.54 -14.29
N LYS A 12 -4.30 -5.60 -15.22
CA LYS A 12 -3.16 -4.85 -15.76
C LYS A 12 -2.55 -3.85 -14.77
N TRP A 13 -3.40 -3.11 -14.09
CA TRP A 13 -3.05 -1.99 -13.22
C TRP A 13 -3.63 -2.18 -11.82
N ALA A 14 -3.01 -1.54 -10.84
CA ALA A 14 -3.42 -1.56 -9.44
C ALA A 14 -3.29 -0.17 -8.80
N ALA A 15 -3.87 -0.01 -7.61
CA ALA A 15 -3.69 1.12 -6.72
C ALA A 15 -3.75 2.50 -7.40
N PRO A 16 -4.95 2.95 -7.78
CA PRO A 16 -5.12 4.26 -8.40
C PRO A 16 -4.84 5.39 -7.40
N GLN A 17 -4.19 6.45 -7.87
CA GLN A 17 -4.02 7.74 -7.20
C GLN A 17 -4.70 8.82 -8.01
N ILE A 18 -5.30 9.78 -7.31
CA ILE A 18 -6.00 10.91 -7.95
C ILE A 18 -5.19 12.16 -7.74
N VAL A 19 -4.82 12.83 -8.83
CA VAL A 19 -4.19 14.15 -8.83
C VAL A 19 -5.05 15.06 -9.69
N GLU A 20 -5.71 16.02 -9.06
CA GLU A 20 -6.70 16.89 -9.72
C GLU A 20 -7.79 16.05 -10.44
N ASP A 21 -7.91 16.21 -11.76
CA ASP A 21 -8.87 15.48 -12.60
C ASP A 21 -8.29 14.22 -13.26
N ILE A 22 -7.10 13.82 -12.88
CA ILE A 22 -6.40 12.66 -13.47
C ILE A 22 -6.27 11.54 -12.45
N ILE A 23 -6.61 10.34 -12.87
CA ILE A 23 -6.33 9.10 -12.12
C ILE A 23 -5.13 8.42 -12.76
N TYR A 24 -4.11 8.15 -11.96
CA TYR A 24 -2.94 7.35 -12.35
C TYR A 24 -2.96 6.01 -11.61
N ALA A 25 -2.71 4.91 -12.31
CA ALA A 25 -2.57 3.60 -11.68
C ALA A 25 -1.28 2.90 -12.10
N VAL A 26 -0.62 2.29 -11.13
CA VAL A 26 0.67 1.62 -11.34
C VAL A 26 0.49 0.30 -12.08
N PRO A 27 1.47 -0.10 -12.93
CA PRO A 27 1.37 -1.37 -13.64
C PRO A 27 1.59 -2.56 -12.70
N PHE A 28 0.68 -3.52 -12.74
CA PHE A 28 0.78 -4.77 -11.98
C PHE A 28 1.24 -5.93 -12.88
N LEU A 29 0.50 -6.20 -13.96
CA LEU A 29 0.87 -7.17 -15.00
C LEU A 29 1.20 -6.49 -16.34
N HIS A 30 1.13 -5.17 -16.42
CA HIS A 30 1.36 -4.38 -17.63
C HIS A 30 2.70 -3.64 -17.55
N ASP A 31 3.22 -3.15 -18.66
CA ASP A 31 4.51 -2.46 -18.72
C ASP A 31 4.37 -0.94 -18.76
N THR A 32 3.15 -0.44 -18.76
CA THR A 32 2.84 0.99 -18.78
C THR A 32 1.88 1.35 -17.66
N MET A 33 1.93 2.58 -17.18
CA MET A 33 0.93 3.14 -16.28
C MET A 33 -0.40 3.37 -16.99
N LEU A 34 -1.48 3.38 -16.23
CA LEU A 34 -2.78 3.86 -16.69
C LEU A 34 -2.97 5.31 -16.28
N LYS A 35 -3.41 6.14 -17.22
CA LYS A 35 -3.84 7.53 -17.01
C LYS A 35 -5.29 7.67 -17.45
N ILE A 36 -6.16 8.18 -16.59
CA ILE A 36 -7.57 8.45 -16.88
C ILE A 36 -7.85 9.92 -16.61
N ASN A 37 -8.29 10.65 -17.62
CA ASN A 37 -8.77 12.01 -17.44
C ASN A 37 -10.29 11.96 -17.21
N THR A 38 -10.73 12.36 -16.01
CA THR A 38 -12.13 12.31 -15.60
C THR A 38 -12.99 13.42 -16.21
N THR A 39 -12.38 14.53 -16.61
CA THR A 39 -13.08 15.64 -17.30
C THR A 39 -13.38 15.30 -18.75
N SER A 40 -12.39 14.80 -19.51
CA SER A 40 -12.57 14.41 -20.91
C SER A 40 -13.15 13.00 -21.08
N ASN A 41 -13.17 12.19 -20.02
CA ASN A 41 -13.54 10.77 -20.02
C ASN A 41 -12.68 9.95 -21.00
N THR A 42 -11.38 10.19 -21.00
CA THR A 42 -10.41 9.46 -21.83
C THR A 42 -9.46 8.64 -20.98
N ALA A 43 -8.98 7.52 -21.51
CA ALA A 43 -7.96 6.70 -20.87
C ALA A 43 -6.79 6.46 -21.82
N ASP A 44 -5.60 6.51 -21.27
CA ASP A 44 -4.34 6.16 -21.91
C ASP A 44 -3.63 5.10 -21.05
N GLY A 45 -3.38 3.96 -21.62
CA GLY A 45 -2.65 2.85 -21.00
C GLY A 45 -1.39 2.48 -21.78
N ALA A 46 -0.85 3.40 -22.60
CA ALA A 46 0.25 3.11 -23.51
C ALA A 46 1.39 4.13 -23.49
N SER A 47 1.10 5.41 -23.20
CA SER A 47 2.10 6.47 -23.36
C SER A 47 3.16 6.54 -22.27
N ILE A 48 2.87 6.08 -21.05
CA ILE A 48 3.78 6.17 -19.91
C ILE A 48 4.39 4.79 -19.64
N SER A 49 5.58 4.54 -20.18
CA SER A 49 6.31 3.28 -19.99
C SER A 49 6.91 3.21 -18.59
N ALA A 50 6.81 2.03 -17.96
CA ALA A 50 7.45 1.73 -16.69
C ALA A 50 8.59 0.69 -16.84
N ASP A 51 8.84 0.19 -18.04
CA ASP A 51 9.97 -0.65 -18.49
C ASP A 51 10.63 -1.53 -17.40
N ALA A 52 9.83 -2.18 -16.57
CA ALA A 52 10.33 -3.09 -15.55
C ALA A 52 9.97 -4.53 -15.89
N ASP A 53 10.96 -5.38 -15.83
CA ASP A 53 10.80 -6.79 -16.07
C ASP A 53 9.92 -7.46 -14.99
N GLY A 54 9.20 -8.50 -15.38
CA GLY A 54 8.47 -9.39 -14.47
C GLY A 54 6.97 -9.17 -14.44
N SER A 55 6.32 -10.00 -13.65
CA SER A 55 4.87 -9.99 -13.40
C SER A 55 4.58 -9.68 -11.96
N PHE A 56 3.37 -9.18 -11.66
CA PHE A 56 2.96 -8.84 -10.29
C PHE A 56 3.86 -7.77 -9.66
N LYS A 57 4.25 -6.74 -10.42
CA LYS A 57 5.29 -5.78 -10.05
C LYS A 57 4.90 -4.94 -8.84
N TRP A 58 4.02 -3.96 -9.01
CA TRP A 58 3.59 -3.06 -7.96
C TRP A 58 2.09 -3.26 -7.68
N ARG A 59 1.74 -3.54 -6.43
CA ARG A 59 0.36 -3.87 -6.02
C ARG A 59 -0.33 -2.70 -5.33
N SER A 60 0.44 -1.81 -4.73
CA SER A 60 -0.02 -0.60 -4.06
C SER A 60 0.77 0.60 -4.53
N SER A 61 0.28 1.78 -4.26
CA SER A 61 1.01 3.02 -4.53
C SER A 61 0.67 4.08 -3.48
N VAL A 62 1.56 5.06 -3.33
CA VAL A 62 1.41 6.20 -2.43
C VAL A 62 1.69 7.47 -3.20
N LEU A 63 0.72 8.38 -3.23
CA LEU A 63 0.94 9.76 -3.66
C LEU A 63 1.52 10.53 -2.49
N THR A 64 2.63 11.22 -2.72
CA THR A 64 3.35 11.98 -1.70
C THR A 64 3.23 13.48 -1.90
N ASP A 65 3.53 14.26 -0.86
CA ASP A 65 3.41 15.73 -0.85
C ASP A 65 4.29 16.42 -1.88
N ASN A 66 5.39 15.76 -2.32
CA ASN A 66 6.26 16.25 -3.41
C ASN A 66 5.69 15.96 -4.81
N ASN A 67 4.42 15.54 -4.90
CA ASN A 67 3.71 15.26 -6.14
C ASN A 67 4.32 14.11 -6.98
N LYS A 68 4.94 13.13 -6.30
CA LYS A 68 5.35 11.87 -6.90
C LYS A 68 4.44 10.73 -6.45
N ILE A 69 4.31 9.69 -7.26
CA ILE A 69 3.62 8.45 -6.92
C ILE A 69 4.66 7.34 -6.80
N TYR A 70 4.76 6.74 -5.61
CA TYR A 70 5.65 5.62 -5.34
C TYR A 70 4.88 4.31 -5.45
N GLY A 71 5.26 3.45 -6.40
CA GLY A 71 4.71 2.10 -6.54
C GLY A 71 5.39 1.14 -5.57
N VAL A 72 4.58 0.54 -4.68
CA VAL A 72 5.05 -0.39 -3.65
C VAL A 72 5.36 -1.75 -4.28
N PRO A 73 6.61 -2.25 -4.18
CA PRO A 73 7.02 -3.50 -4.81
C PRO A 73 6.34 -4.71 -4.17
N TYR A 74 5.67 -5.49 -5.02
CA TYR A 74 5.01 -6.73 -4.60
C TYR A 74 5.83 -7.97 -4.95
N SER A 75 6.24 -8.11 -6.24
CA SER A 75 7.10 -9.19 -6.72
C SER A 75 8.21 -8.66 -7.63
N THR A 76 8.64 -7.43 -7.42
CA THR A 76 9.77 -6.78 -8.09
C THR A 76 10.78 -6.34 -7.05
N THR A 77 12.02 -6.09 -7.47
CA THR A 77 13.12 -5.61 -6.62
C THR A 77 13.33 -4.10 -6.70
N THR A 78 12.37 -3.39 -7.32
CA THR A 78 12.46 -1.94 -7.55
C THR A 78 11.22 -1.22 -7.05
N VAL A 79 11.38 -0.01 -6.52
CA VAL A 79 10.29 0.94 -6.33
C VAL A 79 10.05 1.66 -7.65
N LEU A 80 8.80 1.80 -8.06
CA LEU A 80 8.45 2.71 -9.15
C LEU A 80 8.30 4.12 -8.57
N ILE A 81 8.94 5.10 -9.20
CA ILE A 81 8.80 6.53 -8.89
C ILE A 81 8.19 7.19 -10.12
N PHE A 82 6.99 7.72 -10.00
CA PHE A 82 6.33 8.46 -11.06
C PHE A 82 6.24 9.93 -10.69
N ASP A 83 6.90 10.78 -11.45
CA ASP A 83 6.78 12.23 -11.33
C ASP A 83 5.55 12.70 -12.11
N VAL A 84 4.57 13.23 -11.40
CA VAL A 84 3.29 13.65 -11.99
C VAL A 84 3.45 14.87 -12.86
N ALA A 85 4.38 15.78 -12.54
CA ALA A 85 4.55 17.04 -13.27
C ALA A 85 5.20 16.83 -14.66
N THR A 86 6.10 15.85 -14.75
CA THR A 86 6.80 15.52 -16.02
C THR A 86 6.22 14.31 -16.73
N GLU A 87 5.33 13.57 -16.06
CA GLU A 87 4.79 12.28 -16.50
C GLU A 87 5.89 11.25 -16.86
N THR A 88 6.96 11.22 -16.08
CA THR A 88 8.07 10.29 -16.26
C THR A 88 8.14 9.26 -15.14
N VAL A 89 8.55 8.04 -15.49
CA VAL A 89 8.75 6.93 -14.56
C VAL A 89 10.24 6.67 -14.37
N ASP A 90 10.67 6.48 -13.14
CA ASP A 90 11.96 5.95 -12.76
C ASP A 90 11.79 4.64 -11.99
N VAL A 91 12.45 3.59 -12.43
CA VAL A 91 12.52 2.28 -11.76
C VAL A 91 13.97 1.87 -11.47
N SER A 92 14.89 2.81 -11.59
CA SER A 92 16.33 2.59 -11.49
C SER A 92 16.97 3.18 -10.23
N SER A 93 16.39 4.22 -9.65
CA SER A 93 16.96 4.89 -8.46
C SER A 93 16.87 4.04 -7.20
N ILE A 94 15.74 3.36 -6.96
CA ILE A 94 15.57 2.46 -5.81
C ILE A 94 15.47 1.03 -6.31
N THR A 95 16.57 0.29 -6.16
CA THR A 95 16.70 -1.10 -6.65
C THR A 95 17.30 -2.02 -5.59
N GLY A 96 17.23 -3.33 -5.81
CA GLY A 96 17.85 -4.33 -4.94
C GLY A 96 17.14 -4.51 -3.59
N ILE A 97 15.93 -4.01 -3.44
CA ILE A 97 15.11 -4.18 -2.25
C ILE A 97 14.32 -5.48 -2.35
N GLY A 98 14.62 -6.41 -1.44
CA GLY A 98 13.99 -7.72 -1.44
C GLY A 98 14.36 -8.58 -2.65
N THR A 99 14.08 -9.86 -2.58
CA THR A 99 14.36 -10.84 -3.65
C THR A 99 13.22 -11.83 -3.84
N GLY A 100 12.16 -11.70 -3.05
CA GLY A 100 11.03 -12.63 -3.03
C GLY A 100 9.81 -12.14 -3.77
N SER A 101 8.78 -12.97 -3.79
CA SER A 101 7.44 -12.61 -4.22
C SER A 101 6.63 -12.14 -3.02
N PHE A 102 5.63 -11.27 -3.29
CA PHE A 102 4.68 -10.80 -2.28
C PHE A 102 5.34 -10.06 -1.11
N GLN A 103 6.32 -9.18 -1.41
CA GLN A 103 7.15 -8.55 -0.39
C GLN A 103 6.37 -7.55 0.46
N TRP A 104 5.81 -6.50 -0.16
CA TRP A 104 5.04 -5.45 0.52
C TRP A 104 3.69 -5.26 -0.17
N LEU A 105 2.67 -4.83 0.58
CA LEU A 105 1.33 -4.71 0.00
C LEU A 105 0.68 -3.35 0.21
N GLY A 106 0.75 -2.72 1.32
CA GLY A 106 0.17 -1.40 1.56
C GLY A 106 1.24 -0.38 1.89
N GLY A 107 0.98 0.90 1.64
CA GLY A 107 1.87 1.99 2.01
C GLY A 107 1.10 3.24 2.40
N ALA A 108 1.69 4.06 3.27
CA ALA A 108 1.20 5.37 3.64
C ALA A 108 2.35 6.33 3.89
N GLN A 109 2.16 7.61 3.56
CA GLN A 109 3.10 8.67 3.91
C GLN A 109 2.87 9.09 5.36
N ALA A 110 3.95 9.17 6.14
CA ALA A 110 3.95 9.68 7.49
C ALA A 110 4.05 11.22 7.51
N ASN A 111 3.83 11.83 8.68
CA ASN A 111 3.91 13.29 8.84
C ASN A 111 5.31 13.87 8.64
N ASP A 112 6.35 13.03 8.69
CA ASP A 112 7.74 13.42 8.42
C ASP A 112 8.11 13.36 6.92
N GLY A 113 7.15 12.99 6.07
CA GLY A 113 7.31 12.91 4.62
C GLY A 113 7.74 11.54 4.09
N ARG A 114 8.26 10.64 4.95
CA ARG A 114 8.67 9.28 4.55
C ARG A 114 7.44 8.41 4.26
N VAL A 115 7.60 7.44 3.37
CA VAL A 115 6.58 6.43 3.06
C VAL A 115 6.95 5.12 3.73
N PHE A 116 6.01 4.54 4.48
CA PHE A 116 6.15 3.26 5.15
C PHE A 116 5.24 2.23 4.49
N CYS A 117 5.80 1.06 4.14
CA CYS A 117 5.06 0.00 3.48
C CYS A 117 5.00 -1.26 4.35
N ALA A 118 3.79 -1.81 4.50
CA ALA A 118 3.54 -2.99 5.32
C ALA A 118 4.24 -4.23 4.75
N PRO A 119 5.06 -4.95 5.55
CA PRO A 119 5.66 -6.19 5.10
C PRO A 119 4.59 -7.29 5.02
N LEU A 120 4.36 -7.80 3.80
CA LEU A 120 3.52 -8.99 3.59
C LEU A 120 4.37 -10.24 3.71
N GLY A 121 5.30 -10.47 2.80
CA GLY A 121 6.26 -11.55 2.82
C GLY A 121 7.67 -11.14 3.23
N ALA A 122 7.99 -9.86 3.18
CA ALA A 122 9.29 -9.31 3.60
C ALA A 122 9.46 -9.35 5.12
N ASP A 123 10.69 -9.41 5.62
CA ASP A 123 10.96 -9.40 7.05
C ASP A 123 10.80 -8.00 7.65
N GLY A 124 11.25 -6.97 6.94
CA GLY A 124 11.22 -5.58 7.38
C GLY A 124 10.17 -4.73 6.70
N VAL A 125 9.81 -3.64 7.35
CA VAL A 125 9.05 -2.54 6.77
C VAL A 125 9.90 -1.89 5.68
N LEU A 126 9.34 -1.61 4.51
CA LEU A 126 10.00 -0.77 3.52
C LEU A 126 9.73 0.69 3.89
N ILE A 127 10.81 1.44 4.09
CA ILE A 127 10.78 2.88 4.34
C ILE A 127 11.37 3.56 3.11
N ILE A 128 10.62 4.43 2.47
CA ILE A 128 11.07 5.24 1.33
C ILE A 128 11.18 6.68 1.79
N ASP A 129 12.30 7.31 1.48
CA ASP A 129 12.51 8.74 1.66
C ASP A 129 12.32 9.46 0.31
N PRO A 130 11.19 10.20 0.13
CA PRO A 130 10.89 10.91 -1.12
C PRO A 130 11.79 12.12 -1.41
N ASP A 131 12.50 12.65 -0.42
CA ASP A 131 13.40 13.79 -0.61
C ASP A 131 14.73 13.37 -1.24
N THR A 132 15.13 12.12 -0.97
CA THR A 132 16.43 11.58 -1.44
C THR A 132 16.26 10.46 -2.46
N ASP A 133 15.04 10.00 -2.72
CA ASP A 133 14.71 8.82 -3.53
C ASP A 133 15.54 7.60 -3.10
N THR A 134 15.59 7.34 -1.78
CA THR A 134 16.26 6.18 -1.17
C THR A 134 15.29 5.29 -0.41
N ALA A 135 15.70 4.05 -0.11
CA ALA A 135 14.89 3.14 0.68
C ALA A 135 15.70 2.37 1.72
N ASP A 136 15.06 2.04 2.85
CA ASP A 136 15.55 1.19 3.92
C ASP A 136 14.54 0.05 4.19
N VAL A 137 15.06 -1.15 4.38
CA VAL A 137 14.26 -2.35 4.72
C VAL A 137 14.77 -3.03 5.99
N THR A 138 15.69 -2.40 6.71
CA THR A 138 16.42 -2.99 7.83
C THR A 138 16.18 -2.33 9.18
N SER A 139 15.78 -1.07 9.22
CA SER A 139 15.59 -0.31 10.47
C SER A 139 14.41 -0.81 11.29
N ILE A 140 13.30 -1.23 10.65
CA ILE A 140 12.12 -1.72 11.34
C ILE A 140 11.84 -3.16 10.93
N VAL A 141 12.12 -4.11 11.81
CA VAL A 141 11.84 -5.54 11.61
C VAL A 141 10.84 -5.99 12.69
N PRO A 142 9.52 -5.97 12.38
CA PRO A 142 8.50 -6.34 13.35
C PRO A 142 8.55 -7.83 13.68
N SER A 143 8.25 -8.17 14.95
CA SER A 143 8.08 -9.57 15.33
C SER A 143 6.82 -10.13 14.67
N ALA A 144 6.97 -11.25 13.96
CA ALA A 144 5.90 -11.87 13.20
C ALA A 144 6.01 -13.40 13.24
N THR A 145 4.89 -14.09 13.12
CA THR A 145 4.80 -15.55 13.15
C THR A 145 4.37 -16.15 11.83
N GLU A 146 3.70 -15.37 11.01
CA GLU A 146 3.14 -15.83 9.74
C GLU A 146 4.03 -15.45 8.55
N THR A 147 3.95 -16.24 7.47
CA THR A 147 4.67 -15.98 6.22
C THR A 147 4.11 -14.74 5.52
N TYR A 148 2.79 -14.57 5.54
CA TYR A 148 2.10 -13.40 5.00
C TYR A 148 1.51 -12.62 6.17
N LYS A 149 2.08 -11.48 6.48
CA LYS A 149 1.92 -10.77 7.75
C LYS A 149 0.82 -9.70 7.70
N TRP A 150 1.16 -8.54 7.17
CA TRP A 150 0.26 -7.37 7.12
C TRP A 150 0.03 -6.91 5.69
N GLY A 151 -1.16 -6.35 5.43
CA GLY A 151 -1.59 -5.93 4.11
C GLY A 151 -1.63 -4.41 3.93
N GLY A 152 -2.74 -3.77 4.32
CA GLY A 152 -2.88 -2.31 4.19
C GLY A 152 -2.08 -1.54 5.22
N MET A 153 -1.73 -0.29 4.90
CA MET A 153 -1.10 0.66 5.82
C MET A 153 -1.86 1.98 5.75
N VAL A 154 -2.15 2.60 6.89
CA VAL A 154 -2.74 3.94 6.97
C VAL A 154 -2.07 4.77 8.06
N LEU A 155 -2.04 6.09 7.88
CA LEU A 155 -1.61 7.04 8.90
C LEU A 155 -2.80 7.40 9.78
N GLY A 156 -2.64 7.25 11.10
CA GLY A 156 -3.60 7.68 12.10
C GLY A 156 -3.50 9.17 12.42
N SER A 157 -4.54 9.74 13.03
CA SER A 157 -4.54 11.15 13.48
C SER A 157 -3.58 11.42 14.64
N ASP A 158 -3.11 10.37 15.31
CA ASP A 158 -2.10 10.41 16.36
C ASP A 158 -0.66 10.42 15.83
N GLY A 159 -0.49 10.34 14.50
CA GLY A 159 0.79 10.32 13.82
C GLY A 159 1.46 8.94 13.73
N LEU A 160 0.81 7.89 14.25
CA LEU A 160 1.26 6.51 14.10
C LEU A 160 0.74 5.90 12.78
N LEU A 161 1.46 4.90 12.29
CA LEU A 161 1.03 4.15 11.11
C LEU A 161 0.50 2.79 11.54
N TYR A 162 -0.58 2.36 10.92
CA TYR A 162 -1.30 1.14 11.27
C TYR A 162 -1.35 0.18 10.10
N GLY A 163 -0.68 -0.97 10.25
CA GLY A 163 -0.70 -2.07 9.30
C GLY A 163 -1.74 -3.11 9.71
N VAL A 164 -2.76 -3.33 8.85
CA VAL A 164 -3.82 -4.30 9.15
C VAL A 164 -3.34 -5.73 8.87
N PRO A 165 -3.74 -6.71 9.69
CA PRO A 165 -3.30 -8.08 9.50
C PRO A 165 -3.84 -8.69 8.20
N TYR A 166 -2.97 -9.39 7.48
CA TYR A 166 -3.34 -10.26 6.38
C TYR A 166 -3.42 -11.73 6.84
N GLY A 167 -2.36 -12.26 7.45
CA GLY A 167 -2.28 -13.57 8.06
C GLY A 167 -2.03 -13.51 9.57
N GLU A 168 -1.43 -12.43 10.05
CA GLU A 168 -1.16 -12.23 11.47
C GLU A 168 -2.44 -12.06 12.30
N THR A 169 -2.30 -12.26 13.61
CA THR A 169 -3.36 -12.03 14.61
C THR A 169 -3.13 -10.77 15.43
N THR A 170 -2.23 -9.92 14.96
CA THR A 170 -1.81 -8.68 15.61
C THR A 170 -1.87 -7.52 14.63
N LEU A 171 -2.14 -6.33 15.14
CA LEU A 171 -1.97 -5.09 14.39
C LEU A 171 -0.48 -4.73 14.36
N LEU A 172 0.01 -4.19 13.25
CA LEU A 172 1.31 -3.54 13.19
C LEU A 172 1.13 -2.05 13.46
N ILE A 173 1.75 -1.53 14.51
CA ILE A 173 1.76 -0.10 14.83
C ILE A 173 3.20 0.39 14.68
N ILE A 174 3.42 1.41 13.87
CA ILE A 174 4.74 2.01 13.64
C ILE A 174 4.72 3.45 14.13
N ASP A 175 5.72 3.78 14.95
CA ASP A 175 6.03 5.16 15.30
C ASP A 175 7.15 5.66 14.36
N PRO A 176 6.83 6.56 13.40
CA PRO A 176 7.82 7.07 12.47
C PRO A 176 8.83 8.02 13.11
N THR A 177 8.56 8.53 14.33
CA THR A 177 9.49 9.46 15.01
C THR A 177 10.63 8.72 15.69
N THR A 178 10.42 7.45 16.06
CA THR A 178 11.40 6.60 16.74
C THR A 178 11.88 5.42 15.91
N ASP A 179 11.30 5.21 14.73
CA ASP A 179 11.52 4.06 13.86
C ASP A 179 11.33 2.72 14.59
N THR A 180 10.25 2.63 15.36
CA THR A 180 9.90 1.42 16.12
C THR A 180 8.58 0.84 15.68
N ALA A 181 8.43 -0.48 15.88
CA ALA A 181 7.18 -1.20 15.63
C ALA A 181 6.69 -1.89 16.89
N ASP A 182 5.38 -1.81 17.13
CA ASP A 182 4.65 -2.56 18.15
C ASP A 182 3.68 -3.53 17.48
N THR A 183 3.80 -4.80 17.83
CA THR A 183 2.90 -5.89 17.40
C THR A 183 2.25 -6.57 18.59
N THR A 184 2.30 -5.97 19.80
CA THR A 184 1.89 -6.56 21.06
C THR A 184 0.69 -5.87 21.71
N SER A 185 0.48 -4.59 21.46
CA SER A 185 -0.61 -3.80 22.04
C SER A 185 -1.99 -4.23 21.55
N VAL A 186 -2.07 -4.74 20.33
CA VAL A 186 -3.33 -5.16 19.71
C VAL A 186 -3.18 -6.59 19.20
N THR A 187 -3.73 -7.54 19.96
CA THR A 187 -3.58 -8.98 19.71
C THR A 187 -4.93 -9.70 19.73
N GLY A 188 -4.92 -10.98 19.38
CA GLY A 188 -6.13 -11.82 19.42
C GLY A 188 -7.10 -11.53 18.27
N LEU A 189 -6.64 -10.87 17.23
CA LEU A 189 -7.41 -10.71 16.01
C LEU A 189 -7.61 -12.08 15.34
N PRO A 190 -8.78 -12.36 14.74
CA PRO A 190 -9.03 -13.66 14.15
C PRO A 190 -7.99 -14.05 13.10
N SER A 191 -7.46 -15.27 13.18
CA SER A 191 -6.48 -15.81 12.25
C SER A 191 -7.10 -16.32 10.93
N ASN A 192 -8.37 -16.67 10.97
CA ASN A 192 -9.09 -17.30 9.86
C ASN A 192 -9.99 -16.27 9.18
N GLY A 193 -9.48 -15.62 8.15
CA GLY A 193 -10.31 -14.87 7.23
C GLY A 193 -10.17 -13.36 7.22
N LEU A 194 -9.40 -12.74 8.11
CA LEU A 194 -9.08 -11.30 8.04
C LEU A 194 -7.99 -11.02 7.00
N LYS A 195 -8.12 -11.58 5.83
CA LYS A 195 -7.23 -11.22 4.72
C LYS A 195 -7.63 -9.87 4.17
N ALA A 196 -7.11 -8.82 4.82
CA ALA A 196 -7.32 -7.45 4.39
C ALA A 196 -6.21 -7.03 3.43
N TYR A 197 -6.55 -6.63 2.23
CA TYR A 197 -5.60 -6.06 1.29
C TYR A 197 -5.39 -4.57 1.45
N SER A 198 -6.33 -3.90 2.07
CA SER A 198 -6.31 -2.46 2.20
C SER A 198 -6.95 -2.02 3.51
N SER A 199 -6.66 -0.80 3.90
CA SER A 199 -7.27 -0.16 5.04
C SER A 199 -7.54 1.30 4.72
N VAL A 200 -8.52 1.85 5.43
CA VAL A 200 -8.83 3.27 5.40
C VAL A 200 -8.90 3.80 6.81
N PHE A 201 -8.54 5.07 6.99
CA PHE A 201 -8.72 5.77 8.24
C PHE A 201 -10.03 6.55 8.21
N ALA A 202 -10.91 6.33 9.18
CA ALA A 202 -12.23 6.91 9.19
C ALA A 202 -12.50 7.68 10.49
N ASN A 203 -13.19 8.83 10.35
CA ASN A 203 -13.67 9.68 11.45
C ASN A 203 -12.61 10.10 12.48
N GLY A 204 -11.32 10.08 12.11
CA GLY A 204 -10.23 10.45 13.01
C GLY A 204 -9.95 9.45 14.15
N LEU A 205 -10.63 8.30 14.19
CA LEU A 205 -10.57 7.36 15.31
C LEU A 205 -10.48 5.89 14.90
N TYR A 206 -10.85 5.54 13.66
CA TYR A 206 -10.97 4.14 13.27
C TYR A 206 -10.06 3.78 12.11
N VAL A 207 -9.31 2.69 12.25
CA VAL A 207 -8.71 1.98 11.14
C VAL A 207 -9.68 0.88 10.69
N ILE A 208 -10.19 0.98 9.47
CA ILE A 208 -11.13 0.02 8.91
C ILE A 208 -10.42 -0.81 7.85
N SER A 209 -10.40 -2.13 8.02
CA SER A 209 -9.87 -3.04 7.02
C SER A 209 -10.90 -3.35 5.94
N ILE A 210 -10.43 -3.45 4.69
CA ILE A 210 -11.26 -3.92 3.59
C ILE A 210 -10.99 -5.42 3.40
N PRO A 211 -11.98 -6.29 3.66
CA PRO A 211 -11.77 -7.73 3.60
C PRO A 211 -11.55 -8.20 2.16
N PHE A 212 -10.68 -9.17 1.98
CA PHE A 212 -10.47 -9.86 0.71
C PHE A 212 -11.16 -11.22 0.66
N SER A 213 -11.05 -12.02 1.71
CA SER A 213 -11.63 -13.36 1.78
C SER A 213 -12.32 -13.67 3.10
N SER A 214 -12.41 -12.69 4.00
CA SER A 214 -13.21 -12.80 5.22
C SER A 214 -14.62 -12.26 4.96
N GLY A 215 -15.61 -12.82 5.62
CA GLY A 215 -16.96 -12.26 5.66
C GLY A 215 -17.10 -11.04 6.60
N HIS A 216 -16.00 -10.52 7.16
CA HIS A 216 -16.05 -9.54 8.24
C HIS A 216 -15.20 -8.31 7.92
N VAL A 217 -15.66 -7.14 8.31
CA VAL A 217 -14.90 -5.89 8.34
C VAL A 217 -14.29 -5.73 9.73
N LEU A 218 -12.99 -5.49 9.80
CA LEU A 218 -12.32 -5.16 11.05
C LEU A 218 -12.29 -3.63 11.19
N GLY A 219 -12.92 -3.12 12.25
CA GLY A 219 -12.79 -1.74 12.71
C GLY A 219 -11.95 -1.69 13.98
N ILE A 220 -10.92 -0.88 14.01
CA ILE A 220 -10.02 -0.72 15.15
C ILE A 220 -10.14 0.72 15.64
N ASP A 221 -10.61 0.90 16.88
CA ASP A 221 -10.61 2.20 17.55
C ASP A 221 -9.21 2.48 18.10
N ILE A 222 -8.53 3.48 17.53
CA ILE A 222 -7.18 3.86 17.94
C ILE A 222 -7.15 4.83 19.13
N SER A 223 -8.31 5.41 19.54
CA SER A 223 -8.37 6.39 20.62
C SER A 223 -8.05 5.79 21.99
N SER A 224 -8.26 4.50 22.14
CA SER A 224 -8.05 3.77 23.39
C SER A 224 -6.88 2.80 23.35
N HIS A 225 -6.23 2.62 22.19
CA HIS A 225 -5.31 1.49 21.89
C HIS A 225 -5.95 0.12 22.22
N HIS A 226 -7.27 0.09 22.37
CA HIS A 226 -8.07 -1.10 22.59
C HIS A 226 -8.84 -1.43 21.34
N VAL A 227 -8.66 -2.63 20.85
CA VAL A 227 -9.42 -3.15 19.72
C VAL A 227 -10.86 -3.38 20.18
N GLN A 228 -11.78 -2.59 19.69
CA GLN A 228 -13.12 -3.05 19.46
C GLN A 228 -13.16 -3.61 18.04
N ALA A 229 -12.95 -4.91 17.89
CA ALA A 229 -13.29 -5.57 16.65
C ALA A 229 -14.81 -5.47 16.51
N VAL A 230 -15.27 -4.58 15.65
CA VAL A 230 -16.69 -4.53 15.27
C VAL A 230 -16.90 -5.64 14.26
N TYR A 231 -17.31 -6.81 14.77
CA TYR A 231 -17.81 -7.88 13.94
C TYR A 231 -19.28 -7.58 13.62
N GLU A 232 -19.55 -6.99 12.48
CA GLU A 232 -20.90 -7.04 11.94
C GLU A 232 -20.93 -8.06 10.80
N ASP A 233 -21.73 -9.10 10.97
CA ASP A 233 -22.13 -9.98 9.88
C ASP A 233 -23.01 -9.14 8.94
N PHE A 234 -22.46 -8.70 7.81
CA PHE A 234 -23.22 -8.02 6.76
C PHE A 234 -23.97 -8.99 5.82
N LEU A 235 -24.10 -10.25 6.22
CA LEU A 235 -24.80 -11.29 5.46
C LEU A 235 -25.97 -11.83 6.26
N ASP A 236 -27.07 -11.06 6.33
CA ASP A 236 -28.45 -11.56 6.48
C ASP A 236 -29.28 -11.17 5.25
#